data_7274bf402398aa067c3d986d54fc9f91
#
_entry.id   7274bf402398aa067c3d986d54fc9f91
#
_cell.length_a   1.000
_cell.length_b   1.000
_cell.length_c   1.000
_cell.angle_alpha   90.00
_cell.angle_beta   90.00
_cell.angle_gamma   90.00
#
_symmetry.space_group_name_H-M   'P 1'
#
loop_
_entity.id
_entity.type
_entity.pdbx_description
1 polymer ?
#
loop_
_entity_poly.entity_id
_entity_poly.type
_entity_poly.pdbx_seq_one_letter_code
_entity_poly.pdbx_strand_id
1 'polypeptide(L)'
;MAFLSSMNVVGSGLTAQQLRLDVISENITNQNATRTEGGNGPYRRKFVVLQSQDSMTPFQQALARARGETVSNGGGVQVTEIAEDPSDFKLVYDPTNPDANADGYVEMPNVDLVKEIADAMSASQAYSADVTAFNVLKQVTAKGLEIGK
;
A
#
# COMPACT_ATOMS: atom_id res chain seq x y z
N MET A 1 -21.29 19.19 -2.96
CA MET A 1 -20.01 18.67 -3.51
C MET A 1 -19.27 17.78 -2.49
N ALA A 2 -19.57 17.86 -1.20
CA ALA A 2 -18.94 17.03 -0.15
C ALA A 2 -19.07 15.52 -0.38
N PHE A 3 -20.13 15.08 -1.03
CA PHE A 3 -20.42 13.67 -1.24
C PHE A 3 -19.47 12.99 -2.24
N LEU A 4 -19.21 13.62 -3.38
CA LEU A 4 -18.26 13.11 -4.37
C LEU A 4 -16.83 13.06 -3.79
N SER A 5 -16.47 14.02 -2.92
CA SER A 5 -15.18 13.98 -2.24
C SER A 5 -15.07 12.79 -1.29
N SER A 6 -16.14 12.45 -0.56
CA SER A 6 -16.15 11.26 0.31
C SER A 6 -16.01 9.96 -0.47
N MET A 7 -16.64 9.84 -1.64
CA MET A 7 -16.45 8.69 -2.53
C MET A 7 -15.01 8.60 -3.07
N ASN A 8 -14.40 9.74 -3.41
CA ASN A 8 -13.00 9.77 -3.85
C ASN A 8 -12.03 9.36 -2.74
N VAL A 9 -12.28 9.78 -1.49
CA VAL A 9 -11.49 9.36 -0.32
C VAL A 9 -11.52 7.84 -0.17
N VAL A 10 -12.71 7.24 -0.16
CA VAL A 10 -12.84 5.78 -0.04
C VAL A 10 -12.25 5.06 -1.26
N GLY A 11 -12.45 5.61 -2.47
CA GLY A 11 -11.86 5.07 -3.70
C GLY A 11 -10.33 5.07 -3.68
N SER A 12 -9.72 6.12 -3.13
CA SER A 12 -8.26 6.18 -2.96
C SER A 12 -7.75 5.12 -1.96
N GLY A 13 -8.50 4.86 -0.88
CA GLY A 13 -8.22 3.78 0.07
C GLY A 13 -8.25 2.42 -0.59
N LEU A 14 -9.30 2.12 -1.37
CA LEU A 14 -9.42 0.86 -2.12
C LEU A 14 -8.22 0.62 -3.06
N THR A 15 -7.84 1.65 -3.82
CA THR A 15 -6.68 1.55 -4.74
C THR A 15 -5.37 1.32 -3.98
N ALA A 16 -5.18 2.00 -2.85
CA ALA A 16 -4.00 1.86 -2.02
C ALA A 16 -3.89 0.45 -1.40
N GLN A 17 -5.01 -0.11 -0.90
CA GLN A 17 -5.03 -1.46 -0.33
C GLN A 17 -4.86 -2.54 -1.41
N GLN A 18 -5.41 -2.33 -2.62
CA GLN A 18 -5.20 -3.22 -3.75
C GLN A 18 -3.70 -3.30 -4.09
N LEU A 19 -3.04 -2.16 -4.28
CA LEU A 19 -1.62 -2.12 -4.58
C LEU A 19 -0.77 -2.75 -3.46
N ARG A 20 -1.18 -2.56 -2.19
CA ARG A 20 -0.51 -3.20 -1.07
C ARG A 20 -0.62 -4.73 -1.15
N LEU A 21 -1.79 -5.27 -1.49
CA LEU A 21 -1.98 -6.71 -1.70
C LEU A 21 -1.13 -7.24 -2.86
N ASP A 22 -1.03 -6.48 -3.96
CA ASP A 22 -0.23 -6.85 -5.12
C ASP A 22 1.26 -6.95 -4.76
N VAL A 23 1.80 -5.96 -4.02
CA VAL A 23 3.20 -5.97 -3.56
C VAL A 23 3.48 -7.11 -2.57
N ILE A 24 2.56 -7.39 -1.64
CA ILE A 24 2.68 -8.53 -0.71
C ILE A 24 2.70 -9.86 -1.49
N SER A 25 1.85 -9.99 -2.50
CA SER A 25 1.81 -11.18 -3.36
C SER A 25 3.10 -11.36 -4.14
N GLU A 26 3.70 -10.25 -4.63
CA GLU A 26 5.02 -10.26 -5.27
C GLU A 26 6.11 -10.73 -4.29
N ASN A 27 6.12 -10.23 -3.05
CA ASN A 27 7.06 -10.65 -2.02
C ASN A 27 6.95 -12.16 -1.73
N ILE A 28 5.71 -12.67 -1.57
CA ILE A 28 5.47 -14.10 -1.28
C ILE A 28 5.93 -14.97 -2.45
N THR A 29 5.63 -14.56 -3.69
CA THR A 29 6.01 -15.31 -4.88
C THR A 29 7.52 -15.40 -5.02
N ASN A 30 8.24 -14.32 -4.69
CA ASN A 30 9.69 -14.21 -4.84
C ASN A 30 10.49 -14.55 -3.56
N GLN A 31 9.86 -15.13 -2.54
CA GLN A 31 10.50 -15.42 -1.25
C GLN A 31 11.73 -16.35 -1.34
N ASN A 32 11.86 -17.12 -2.43
CA ASN A 32 12.97 -18.04 -2.68
C ASN A 32 13.83 -17.63 -3.88
N ALA A 33 13.63 -16.43 -4.43
CA ALA A 33 14.33 -15.99 -5.64
C ALA A 33 15.74 -15.48 -5.29
N THR A 34 16.75 -16.31 -5.52
CA THR A 34 18.17 -16.00 -5.30
C THR A 34 18.78 -15.10 -6.38
N ARG A 35 18.09 -14.96 -7.53
CA ARG A 35 18.50 -14.08 -8.64
C ARG A 35 17.34 -13.21 -9.11
N THR A 36 17.61 -11.94 -9.33
CA THR A 36 16.70 -11.00 -9.98
C THR A 36 17.04 -10.82 -11.47
N GLU A 37 16.09 -10.32 -12.26
CA GLU A 37 16.36 -9.88 -13.64
C GLU A 37 17.47 -8.83 -13.63
N GLY A 38 18.60 -9.14 -14.26
CA GLY A 38 19.81 -8.30 -14.24
C GLY A 38 20.97 -8.86 -13.41
N GLY A 39 20.78 -9.98 -12.69
CA GLY A 39 21.88 -10.70 -12.01
C GLY A 39 22.43 -10.02 -10.74
N ASN A 40 21.70 -9.07 -10.18
CA ASN A 40 22.13 -8.25 -9.03
C ASN A 40 21.85 -8.88 -7.65
N GLY A 41 21.80 -10.21 -7.55
CA GLY A 41 21.58 -10.90 -6.26
C GLY A 41 20.11 -11.26 -5.99
N PRO A 42 19.79 -11.62 -4.72
CA PRO A 42 18.47 -12.09 -4.36
C PRO A 42 17.40 -11.00 -4.42
N TYR A 43 16.13 -11.43 -4.53
CA TYR A 43 15.00 -10.52 -4.46
C TYR A 43 14.99 -9.77 -3.11
N ARG A 44 14.71 -8.48 -3.13
CA ARG A 44 14.56 -7.66 -1.93
C ARG A 44 13.09 -7.39 -1.66
N ARG A 45 12.68 -7.56 -0.40
CA ARG A 45 11.31 -7.26 0.06
C ARG A 45 10.92 -5.84 -0.32
N LYS A 46 9.72 -5.67 -0.87
CA LYS A 46 9.14 -4.36 -1.20
C LYS A 46 7.98 -4.05 -0.26
N PHE A 47 7.75 -2.77 -0.03
CA PHE A 47 6.57 -2.31 0.71
C PHE A 47 6.06 -0.97 0.15
N VAL A 48 4.77 -0.73 0.34
CA VAL A 48 4.08 0.46 -0.15
C VAL A 48 4.15 1.56 0.90
N VAL A 49 4.61 2.75 0.50
CA VAL A 49 4.59 3.95 1.34
C VAL A 49 3.32 4.73 1.04
N LEU A 50 2.47 4.88 2.08
CA LEU A 50 1.21 5.60 2.00
C LEU A 50 1.35 6.97 2.62
N GLN A 51 0.77 7.99 1.97
CA GLN A 51 0.71 9.35 2.46
C GLN A 51 -0.70 9.91 2.35
N SER A 52 -1.08 10.75 3.30
CA SER A 52 -2.34 11.51 3.19
C SER A 52 -2.25 12.44 1.99
N GLN A 53 -3.28 12.41 1.14
CA GLN A 53 -3.41 13.33 0.03
C GLN A 53 -4.05 14.63 0.52
N ASP A 54 -3.35 15.75 0.37
CA ASP A 54 -3.89 17.06 0.67
C ASP A 54 -4.85 17.48 -0.46
N SER A 55 -6.08 17.83 -0.08
CA SER A 55 -7.08 18.32 -1.04
C SER A 55 -6.85 19.77 -1.49
N MET A 56 -5.94 20.48 -0.81
CA MET A 56 -5.66 21.88 -1.05
C MET A 56 -4.19 22.11 -1.42
N THR A 57 -3.95 23.02 -2.36
CA THR A 57 -2.59 23.47 -2.66
C THR A 57 -1.99 24.23 -1.46
N PRO A 58 -0.65 24.34 -1.32
CA PRO A 58 -0.03 25.09 -0.24
C PRO A 58 -0.53 26.53 -0.13
N PHE A 59 -0.83 27.18 -1.27
CA PHE A 59 -1.41 28.52 -1.32
C PHE A 59 -2.82 28.57 -0.76
N GLN A 60 -3.67 27.62 -1.14
CA GLN A 60 -5.05 27.51 -0.62
C GLN A 60 -5.06 27.25 0.89
N GLN A 61 -4.14 26.43 1.40
CA GLN A 61 -3.98 26.19 2.83
C GLN A 61 -3.58 27.47 3.58
N ALA A 62 -2.62 28.23 3.05
CA ALA A 62 -2.19 29.51 3.63
C ALA A 62 -3.33 30.52 3.65
N LEU A 63 -4.11 30.61 2.57
CA LEU A 63 -5.26 31.50 2.45
C LEU A 63 -6.39 31.11 3.43
N ALA A 64 -6.71 29.82 3.55
CA ALA A 64 -7.71 29.32 4.50
C ALA A 64 -7.31 29.65 5.95
N ARG A 65 -6.05 29.40 6.31
CA ARG A 65 -5.52 29.77 7.64
C ARG A 65 -5.62 31.28 7.90
N ALA A 66 -5.28 32.13 6.90
CA ALA A 66 -5.39 33.58 7.03
C ALA A 66 -6.83 34.07 7.21
N ARG A 67 -7.82 33.31 6.71
CA ARG A 67 -9.26 33.58 6.87
C ARG A 67 -9.88 32.98 8.14
N GLY A 68 -9.09 32.23 8.94
CA GLY A 68 -9.58 31.52 10.12
C GLY A 68 -10.46 30.30 9.80
N GLU A 69 -10.39 29.82 8.55
CA GLU A 69 -11.08 28.60 8.13
C GLU A 69 -10.31 27.34 8.57
N THR A 70 -11.03 26.31 9.02
CA THR A 70 -10.40 25.03 9.32
C THR A 70 -9.98 24.34 8.02
N VAL A 71 -8.69 24.10 7.87
CA VAL A 71 -8.15 23.34 6.75
C VAL A 71 -8.55 21.87 6.93
N SER A 72 -9.48 21.39 6.11
CA SER A 72 -9.85 19.98 6.08
C SER A 72 -8.92 19.22 5.14
N ASN A 73 -8.12 18.31 5.69
CA ASN A 73 -7.29 17.37 4.91
C ASN A 73 -8.15 16.23 4.35
N GLY A 74 -9.21 16.56 3.62
CA GLY A 74 -10.16 15.57 3.08
C GLY A 74 -9.76 14.91 1.77
N GLY A 75 -8.46 14.81 1.46
CA GLY A 75 -7.98 14.36 0.15
C GLY A 75 -7.92 12.84 -0.05
N GLY A 76 -7.96 12.05 1.00
CA GLY A 76 -7.78 10.59 0.94
C GLY A 76 -6.33 10.15 1.10
N VAL A 77 -5.97 9.00 0.52
CA VAL A 77 -4.64 8.37 0.61
C VAL A 77 -4.04 8.27 -0.79
N GLN A 78 -2.75 8.50 -0.90
CA GLN A 78 -1.98 8.24 -2.12
C GLN A 78 -0.78 7.36 -1.82
N VAL A 79 -0.41 6.54 -2.78
CA VAL A 79 0.86 5.83 -2.78
C VAL A 79 1.93 6.78 -3.31
N THR A 80 2.97 7.02 -2.52
CA THR A 80 4.10 7.88 -2.92
C THR A 80 5.19 7.08 -3.61
N GLU A 81 5.48 5.90 -3.10
CA GLU A 81 6.47 5.01 -3.69
C GLU A 81 6.27 3.56 -3.24
N ILE A 82 6.92 2.64 -3.96
CA ILE A 82 7.16 1.28 -3.54
C ILE A 82 8.63 1.21 -3.16
N ALA A 83 8.92 1.15 -1.85
CA ALA A 83 10.26 1.14 -1.32
C ALA A 83 10.77 -0.29 -1.09
N GLU A 84 12.09 -0.48 -1.16
CA GLU A 84 12.74 -1.74 -0.81
C GLU A 84 13.14 -1.73 0.67
N ASP A 85 12.97 -2.88 1.33
CA ASP A 85 13.37 -3.06 2.73
C ASP A 85 14.91 -3.11 2.83
N PRO A 86 15.57 -2.19 3.57
CA PRO A 86 17.02 -2.15 3.67
C PRO A 86 17.62 -3.23 4.56
N SER A 87 16.80 -4.10 5.18
CA SER A 87 17.28 -5.17 6.04
C SER A 87 18.16 -6.16 5.30
N ASP A 88 19.07 -6.82 6.04
CA ASP A 88 20.01 -7.77 5.49
C ASP A 88 19.30 -9.02 4.95
N PHE A 89 19.92 -9.64 3.94
CA PHE A 89 19.48 -10.91 3.37
C PHE A 89 19.68 -12.06 4.38
N LYS A 90 18.86 -13.09 4.24
CA LYS A 90 18.99 -14.31 5.05
C LYS A 90 20.11 -15.19 4.48
N LEU A 91 21.09 -15.56 5.29
CA LEU A 91 22.12 -16.51 4.91
C LEU A 91 21.68 -17.94 5.21
N VAL A 92 21.62 -18.79 4.21
CA VAL A 92 21.26 -20.20 4.33
C VAL A 92 22.42 -21.04 3.85
N TYR A 93 22.86 -22.02 4.69
CA TYR A 93 23.92 -22.94 4.30
C TYR A 93 23.38 -24.01 3.36
N ASP A 94 23.74 -23.92 2.09
CA ASP A 94 23.44 -24.88 1.01
C ASP A 94 24.56 -24.91 -0.01
N PRO A 95 25.61 -25.75 0.21
CA PRO A 95 26.75 -25.83 -0.69
C PRO A 95 26.41 -26.49 -2.05
N THR A 96 25.22 -27.07 -2.21
CA THR A 96 24.79 -27.69 -3.47
C THR A 96 24.15 -26.68 -4.43
N ASN A 97 23.80 -25.51 -3.94
CA ASN A 97 23.18 -24.46 -4.71
C ASN A 97 24.21 -23.76 -5.63
N PRO A 98 23.89 -23.54 -6.91
CA PRO A 98 24.80 -22.84 -7.84
C PRO A 98 25.08 -21.39 -7.45
N ASP A 99 24.28 -20.78 -6.57
CA ASP A 99 24.43 -19.42 -6.08
C ASP A 99 25.17 -19.36 -4.72
N ALA A 100 25.69 -20.50 -4.23
CA ALA A 100 26.44 -20.54 -2.98
C ALA A 100 27.79 -19.81 -3.13
N ASN A 101 28.16 -19.06 -2.09
CA ASN A 101 29.49 -18.45 -1.99
C ASN A 101 30.58 -19.49 -1.71
N ALA A 102 31.85 -19.05 -1.61
CA ALA A 102 32.98 -19.93 -1.34
C ALA A 102 32.88 -20.69 0.00
N ASP A 103 32.10 -20.17 0.94
CA ASP A 103 31.87 -20.76 2.27
C ASP A 103 30.62 -21.66 2.31
N GLY A 104 29.92 -21.83 1.18
CA GLY A 104 28.73 -22.66 1.03
C GLY A 104 27.42 -22.00 1.49
N TYR A 105 27.39 -20.69 1.66
CA TYR A 105 26.17 -19.95 2.02
C TYR A 105 25.54 -19.31 0.81
N VAL A 106 24.20 -19.32 0.77
CA VAL A 106 23.37 -18.65 -0.22
C VAL A 106 22.66 -17.47 0.44
N GLU A 107 22.67 -16.33 -0.21
CA GLU A 107 21.87 -15.19 0.18
C GLU A 107 20.42 -15.39 -0.31
N MET A 108 19.48 -15.42 0.62
CA MET A 108 18.05 -15.56 0.36
C MET A 108 17.34 -14.21 0.59
N PRO A 109 16.19 -13.98 -0.06
CA PRO A 109 15.40 -12.77 0.15
C PRO A 109 15.09 -12.49 1.63
N ASN A 110 15.05 -11.22 2.00
CA ASN A 110 14.67 -10.76 3.34
C ASN A 110 13.16 -10.79 3.59
N VAL A 111 12.45 -11.69 2.92
CA VAL A 111 11.00 -11.89 3.05
C VAL A 111 10.71 -12.87 4.19
N ASP A 112 9.76 -12.52 5.06
CA ASP A 112 9.22 -13.39 6.09
C ASP A 112 7.77 -13.76 5.74
N LEU A 113 7.54 -15.01 5.34
CA LEU A 113 6.24 -15.48 4.90
C LEU A 113 5.12 -15.25 5.93
N VAL A 114 5.39 -15.48 7.21
CA VAL A 114 4.39 -15.33 8.28
C VAL A 114 3.99 -13.86 8.41
N LYS A 115 4.96 -12.97 8.32
CA LYS A 115 4.75 -11.52 8.37
C LYS A 115 3.97 -11.03 7.15
N GLU A 116 4.33 -11.50 5.95
CA GLU A 116 3.61 -11.15 4.71
C GLU A 116 2.16 -11.65 4.72
N ILE A 117 1.89 -12.86 5.23
CA ILE A 117 0.52 -13.38 5.37
C ILE A 117 -0.29 -12.51 6.35
N ALA A 118 0.28 -12.13 7.48
CA ALA A 118 -0.40 -11.25 8.45
C ALA A 118 -0.70 -9.86 7.83
N ASP A 119 0.26 -9.31 7.08
CA ASP A 119 0.08 -8.05 6.36
C ASP A 119 -0.99 -8.16 5.25
N ALA A 120 -1.04 -9.28 4.51
CA ALA A 120 -2.07 -9.55 3.51
C ALA A 120 -3.47 -9.63 4.14
N MET A 121 -3.60 -10.32 5.28
CA MET A 121 -4.87 -10.40 6.02
C MET A 121 -5.32 -9.01 6.49
N SER A 122 -4.41 -8.19 7.01
CA SER A 122 -4.71 -6.82 7.42
C SER A 122 -5.17 -5.96 6.25
N ALA A 123 -4.46 -6.01 5.11
CA ALA A 123 -4.82 -5.26 3.91
C ALA A 123 -6.16 -5.71 3.32
N SER A 124 -6.44 -7.02 3.32
CA SER A 124 -7.72 -7.58 2.87
C SER A 124 -8.90 -7.15 3.75
N GLN A 125 -8.71 -7.11 5.07
CA GLN A 125 -9.74 -6.61 6.00
C GLN A 125 -9.99 -5.11 5.80
N ALA A 126 -8.94 -4.32 5.63
CA ALA A 126 -9.05 -2.89 5.33
C ALA A 126 -9.78 -2.65 4.00
N TYR A 127 -9.43 -3.40 2.94
CA TYR A 127 -10.12 -3.35 1.65
C TYR A 127 -11.62 -3.66 1.79
N SER A 128 -11.97 -4.70 2.54
CA SER A 128 -13.37 -5.09 2.78
C SER A 128 -14.14 -4.01 3.56
N ALA A 129 -13.51 -3.34 4.52
CA ALA A 129 -14.09 -2.22 5.24
C ALA A 129 -14.34 -1.02 4.30
N ASP A 130 -13.40 -0.70 3.43
CA ASP A 130 -13.53 0.37 2.44
C ASP A 130 -14.66 0.07 1.43
N VAL A 131 -14.79 -1.18 0.96
CA VAL A 131 -15.93 -1.61 0.12
C VAL A 131 -17.25 -1.40 0.83
N THR A 132 -17.33 -1.75 2.12
CA THR A 132 -18.51 -1.56 2.93
C THR A 132 -18.85 -0.07 3.08
N ALA A 133 -17.85 0.77 3.38
CA ALA A 133 -18.01 2.22 3.45
C ALA A 133 -18.49 2.82 2.12
N PHE A 134 -17.92 2.36 0.99
CA PHE A 134 -18.35 2.78 -0.35
C PHE A 134 -19.82 2.45 -0.62
N ASN A 135 -20.26 1.24 -0.27
CA ASN A 135 -21.64 0.81 -0.45
C ASN A 135 -22.62 1.64 0.43
N VAL A 136 -22.24 1.96 1.67
CA VAL A 136 -23.02 2.84 2.55
C VAL A 136 -23.16 4.25 1.93
N LEU A 137 -22.06 4.83 1.46
CA LEU A 137 -22.09 6.12 0.77
C LEU A 137 -22.99 6.09 -0.46
N LYS A 138 -22.93 5.04 -1.27
CA LYS A 138 -23.81 4.86 -2.43
C LYS A 138 -25.29 4.82 -2.03
N GLN A 139 -25.64 4.10 -0.97
CA GLN A 139 -27.01 4.02 -0.46
C GLN A 139 -27.50 5.37 0.05
N VAL A 140 -26.67 6.11 0.80
CA VAL A 140 -27.00 7.46 1.30
C VAL A 140 -27.31 8.41 0.15
N THR A 141 -26.52 8.31 -0.95
CA THR A 141 -26.78 9.13 -2.15
C THR A 141 -28.09 8.78 -2.81
N ALA A 142 -28.34 7.50 -3.00
CA ALA A 142 -29.58 7.06 -3.64
C ALA A 142 -30.80 7.56 -2.84
N LYS A 143 -30.73 7.42 -1.49
CA LYS A 143 -31.79 7.95 -0.60
C LYS A 143 -31.89 9.47 -0.63
N GLY A 144 -30.77 10.20 -0.69
CA GLY A 144 -30.77 11.65 -0.83
C GLY A 144 -31.42 12.13 -2.13
N LEU A 145 -31.24 11.42 -3.24
CA LEU A 145 -31.87 11.71 -4.50
C LEU A 145 -33.39 11.41 -4.50
N GLU A 146 -33.83 10.39 -3.77
CA GLU A 146 -35.25 10.08 -3.59
C GLU A 146 -36.01 11.16 -2.79
N ILE A 147 -35.35 11.79 -1.80
CA ILE A 147 -35.93 12.86 -1.00
C ILE A 147 -36.10 14.17 -1.79
N GLY A 148 -35.26 14.36 -2.86
CA GLY A 148 -35.30 15.55 -3.70
C GLY A 148 -36.30 15.48 -4.88
N LYS A 149 -37.12 14.41 -4.95
CA LYS A 149 -38.28 14.29 -5.85
C LYS A 149 -39.56 14.53 -5.09
#